data_36beb12305ea4019535411955eb710ce
#
_entry.id   36beb12305ea4019535411955eb710ce
#
_cell.length_a   1.000
_cell.length_b   1.000
_cell.length_c   1.000
_cell.angle_alpha   90.00
_cell.angle_beta   90.00
_cell.angle_gamma   90.00
#
_symmetry.space_group_name_H-M   'P 1'
#
loop_
_entity.id
_entity.type
_entity.pdbx_description
1 polymer ?
#
loop_
_entity_poly.entity_id
_entity_poly.type
_entity_poly.pdbx_seq_one_letter_code
_entity_poly.pdbx_strand_id
1 'polypeptide(L)'
;MDYNKNISGKYAGLMLFFFNVAYLLLLISTLMPYDLSKEILFISIGIMIFISSILTFVLKITEVDINIPNTITNCRLVLNIFIFTCILNIELNDSDKILLLVLLSLLLDGVDGYLSRYLNQSTEFGRVFDQEVDNFLIFILTFSLI
;
A
#
# COMPACT_ATOMS: atom_id res chain seq x y z
N MET A 1 15.69 28.19 -10.60
CA MET A 1 16.45 27.79 -9.42
C MET A 1 15.43 27.39 -8.34
N ASP A 2 15.07 26.09 -8.28
CA ASP A 2 13.84 25.64 -7.60
C ASP A 2 14.11 25.21 -6.14
N TYR A 3 14.25 26.19 -5.27
CA TYR A 3 14.34 25.94 -3.82
C TYR A 3 13.07 25.26 -3.25
N ASN A 4 11.91 25.51 -3.85
CA ASN A 4 10.63 24.90 -3.46
C ASN A 4 10.51 23.41 -3.84
N LYS A 5 11.19 22.94 -4.87
CA LYS A 5 11.13 21.55 -5.32
C LYS A 5 11.85 20.61 -4.33
N ASN A 6 12.96 21.07 -3.75
CA ASN A 6 13.74 20.29 -2.77
C ASN A 6 13.05 20.12 -1.42
N ILE A 7 12.12 21.01 -1.06
CA ILE A 7 11.38 20.93 0.20
C ILE A 7 10.24 19.91 0.10
N SER A 8 9.56 19.82 -1.07
CA SER A 8 8.45 18.89 -1.27
C SER A 8 8.90 17.44 -1.23
N GLY A 9 9.96 17.07 -1.94
CA GLY A 9 10.47 15.71 -1.98
C GLY A 9 11.02 15.22 -0.62
N LYS A 10 11.62 16.11 0.18
CA LYS A 10 12.18 15.74 1.48
C LYS A 10 11.11 15.32 2.52
N TYR A 11 9.92 15.91 2.46
CA TYR A 11 8.83 15.60 3.37
C TYR A 11 7.81 14.61 2.79
N ALA A 12 7.85 14.38 1.48
CA ALA A 12 6.93 13.47 0.80
C ALA A 12 6.97 12.06 1.39
N GLY A 13 8.15 11.50 1.61
CA GLY A 13 8.32 10.17 2.21
C GLY A 13 7.79 10.11 3.65
N LEU A 14 7.99 11.15 4.44
CA LEU A 14 7.52 11.22 5.82
C LEU A 14 5.99 11.34 5.90
N MET A 15 5.40 12.17 5.04
CA MET A 15 3.94 12.28 4.93
C MET A 15 3.32 10.94 4.51
N LEU A 16 3.94 10.25 3.56
CA LEU A 16 3.50 8.96 3.08
C LEU A 16 3.59 7.89 4.18
N PHE A 17 4.64 7.90 4.98
CA PHE A 17 4.79 7.02 6.15
C PHE A 17 3.63 7.20 7.13
N PHE A 18 3.34 8.43 7.55
CA PHE A 18 2.25 8.71 8.48
C PHE A 18 0.87 8.37 7.89
N PHE A 19 0.67 8.66 6.60
CA PHE A 19 -0.55 8.30 5.89
C PHE A 19 -0.76 6.78 5.90
N ASN A 20 0.27 6.00 5.60
CA ASN A 20 0.20 4.55 5.57
C ASN A 20 -0.14 3.96 6.93
N VAL A 21 0.52 4.43 7.99
CA VAL A 21 0.23 3.97 9.36
C VAL A 21 -1.20 4.33 9.76
N ALA A 22 -1.64 5.57 9.50
CA ALA A 22 -2.98 6.03 9.83
C ALA A 22 -4.04 5.22 9.06
N TYR A 23 -3.81 4.97 7.77
CA TYR A 23 -4.75 4.24 6.93
C TYR A 23 -4.85 2.76 7.35
N LEU A 24 -3.71 2.11 7.65
CA LEU A 24 -3.73 0.75 8.18
C LEU A 24 -4.46 0.68 9.52
N LEU A 25 -4.22 1.60 10.44
CA LEU A 25 -4.93 1.65 11.72
C LEU A 25 -6.44 1.83 11.53
N LEU A 26 -6.85 2.65 10.57
CA LEU A 26 -8.26 2.82 10.22
C LEU A 26 -8.85 1.51 9.70
N LEU A 27 -8.18 0.82 8.79
CA LEU A 27 -8.62 -0.48 8.28
C LEU A 27 -8.69 -1.54 9.40
N ILE A 28 -7.69 -1.60 10.27
CA ILE A 28 -7.69 -2.53 11.42
C ILE A 28 -8.83 -2.20 12.39
N SER A 29 -9.17 -0.93 12.59
CA SER A 29 -10.29 -0.55 13.46
C SER A 29 -11.63 -1.10 12.97
N THR A 30 -11.79 -1.35 11.68
CA THR A 30 -12.97 -2.02 11.13
C THR A 30 -13.05 -3.51 11.49
N LEU A 31 -11.90 -4.10 11.85
CA LEU A 31 -11.80 -5.50 12.28
C LEU A 31 -11.89 -5.69 13.80
N MET A 32 -11.87 -4.59 14.57
CA MET A 32 -11.97 -4.66 16.05
C MET A 32 -13.19 -5.44 16.59
N PRO A 33 -14.36 -5.49 15.91
CA PRO A 33 -15.48 -6.32 16.34
C PRO A 33 -15.23 -7.83 16.20
N TYR A 34 -14.21 -8.21 15.44
CA TYR A 34 -13.80 -9.60 15.23
C TYR A 34 -12.56 -9.84 16.09
N ASP A 35 -12.50 -10.97 16.81
CA ASP A 35 -11.40 -11.33 17.71
C ASP A 35 -10.06 -11.46 16.95
N LEU A 36 -9.48 -10.30 16.56
CA LEU A 36 -8.19 -10.25 15.90
C LEU A 36 -7.09 -10.63 16.91
N SER A 37 -6.34 -11.69 16.63
CA SER A 37 -5.24 -12.08 17.50
C SER A 37 -4.18 -10.96 17.54
N LYS A 38 -3.69 -10.67 18.76
CA LYS A 38 -2.66 -9.63 18.95
C LYS A 38 -1.40 -9.89 18.14
N GLU A 39 -1.07 -11.17 17.94
CA GLU A 39 0.10 -11.59 17.17
C GLU A 39 -0.01 -11.18 15.70
N ILE A 40 -1.14 -11.44 15.06
CA ILE A 40 -1.40 -11.06 13.66
C ILE A 40 -1.38 -9.54 13.52
N LEU A 41 -1.95 -8.81 14.47
CA LEU A 41 -1.93 -7.36 14.49
C LEU A 41 -0.49 -6.82 14.54
N PHE A 42 0.36 -7.34 15.42
CA PHE A 42 1.76 -6.95 15.50
C PHE A 42 2.55 -7.28 14.23
N ILE A 43 2.30 -8.44 13.60
CA ILE A 43 2.93 -8.82 12.32
C ILE A 43 2.53 -7.81 11.23
N SER A 44 1.26 -7.50 11.10
CA SER A 44 0.76 -6.58 10.06
C SER A 44 1.31 -5.16 10.21
N ILE A 45 1.33 -4.64 11.44
CA ILE A 45 1.93 -3.34 11.75
C ILE A 45 3.45 -3.37 11.46
N GLY A 46 4.13 -4.45 11.84
CA GLY A 46 5.57 -4.62 11.59
C GLY A 46 5.90 -4.59 10.10
N ILE A 47 5.16 -5.33 9.29
CA ILE A 47 5.31 -5.34 7.83
C ILE A 47 5.07 -3.94 7.27
N MET A 48 4.03 -3.25 7.73
CA MET A 48 3.70 -1.91 7.26
C MET A 48 4.81 -0.90 7.57
N ILE A 49 5.33 -0.91 8.79
CA ILE A 49 6.43 -0.03 9.19
C ILE A 49 7.68 -0.32 8.36
N PHE A 50 7.99 -1.60 8.15
CA PHE A 50 9.15 -2.03 7.36
C PHE A 50 9.06 -1.55 5.91
N ILE A 51 7.95 -1.82 5.22
CA ILE A 51 7.73 -1.42 3.83
C ILE A 51 7.71 0.11 3.71
N SER A 52 7.01 0.82 4.60
CA SER A 52 6.96 2.28 4.58
C SER A 52 8.32 2.93 4.83
N SER A 53 9.17 2.31 5.66
CA SER A 53 10.53 2.78 5.90
C SER A 53 11.41 2.63 4.66
N ILE A 54 11.30 1.49 3.96
CA ILE A 54 12.02 1.27 2.69
C ILE A 54 11.55 2.29 1.65
N LEU A 55 10.25 2.47 1.49
CA LEU A 55 9.68 3.41 0.53
C LEU A 55 10.15 4.85 0.80
N THR A 56 10.12 5.27 2.07
CA THR A 56 10.63 6.58 2.49
C THR A 56 12.11 6.75 2.16
N PHE A 57 12.90 5.70 2.40
CA PHE A 57 14.34 5.69 2.08
C PHE A 57 14.60 5.81 0.58
N VAL A 58 13.86 5.05 -0.24
CA VAL A 58 13.98 5.08 -1.70
C VAL A 58 13.59 6.46 -2.24
N LEU A 59 12.46 7.03 -1.81
CA LEU A 59 12.02 8.37 -2.23
C LEU A 59 13.04 9.45 -1.86
N LYS A 60 13.71 9.32 -0.70
CA LYS A 60 14.74 10.25 -0.28
C LYS A 60 15.98 10.18 -1.16
N ILE A 61 16.37 8.99 -1.62
CA ILE A 61 17.58 8.81 -2.47
C ILE A 61 17.29 9.23 -3.91
N THR A 62 16.11 8.87 -4.41
CA THR A 62 15.73 9.13 -5.81
C THR A 62 15.26 10.56 -6.05
N GLU A 63 15.01 11.33 -4.99
CA GLU A 63 14.46 12.70 -5.04
C GLU A 63 13.19 12.81 -5.90
N VAL A 64 12.42 11.72 -5.97
CA VAL A 64 11.19 11.66 -6.78
C VAL A 64 10.03 12.26 -5.99
N ASP A 65 9.30 13.17 -6.64
CA ASP A 65 8.05 13.72 -6.11
C ASP A 65 6.93 12.68 -6.19
N ILE A 66 6.11 12.63 -5.14
CA ILE A 66 4.91 11.77 -5.14
C ILE A 66 3.84 12.46 -5.96
N ASN A 67 3.36 11.77 -6.98
CA ASN A 67 2.25 12.19 -7.82
C ASN A 67 0.96 11.43 -7.47
N ILE A 68 -0.17 11.83 -8.10
CA ILE A 68 -1.49 11.23 -7.84
C ILE A 68 -1.49 9.72 -8.12
N PRO A 69 -0.98 9.21 -9.27
CA PRO A 69 -0.89 7.78 -9.52
C PRO A 69 -0.14 7.04 -8.41
N ASN A 70 1.05 7.51 -8.04
CA ASN A 70 1.87 6.87 -6.99
C ASN A 70 1.14 6.82 -5.62
N THR A 71 0.28 7.81 -5.34
CA THR A 71 -0.55 7.81 -4.13
C THR A 71 -1.59 6.70 -4.18
N ILE A 72 -2.22 6.45 -5.34
CA ILE A 72 -3.20 5.37 -5.52
C ILE A 72 -2.52 4.01 -5.39
N THR A 73 -1.37 3.82 -6.04
CA THR A 73 -0.54 2.61 -5.89
C THR A 73 -0.18 2.36 -4.43
N ASN A 74 0.12 3.43 -3.67
CA ASN A 74 0.39 3.32 -2.23
C ASN A 74 -0.86 2.92 -1.42
N CYS A 75 -2.05 3.41 -1.77
CA CYS A 75 -3.30 2.95 -1.15
C CYS A 75 -3.52 1.46 -1.41
N ARG A 76 -3.20 0.97 -2.62
CA ARG A 76 -3.25 -0.46 -2.95
C ARG A 76 -2.29 -1.28 -2.10
N LEU A 77 -1.07 -0.78 -1.88
CA LEU A 77 -0.11 -1.45 -1.00
C LEU A 77 -0.69 -1.66 0.41
N VAL A 78 -1.28 -0.62 1.00
CA VAL A 78 -1.90 -0.73 2.33
C VAL A 78 -3.08 -1.69 2.31
N LEU A 79 -3.91 -1.65 1.27
CA LEU A 79 -5.04 -2.57 1.09
C LEU A 79 -4.54 -4.03 0.97
N ASN A 80 -3.46 -4.28 0.26
CA ASN A 80 -2.87 -5.61 0.13
C ASN A 80 -2.34 -6.13 1.48
N ILE A 81 -1.71 -5.27 2.30
CA ILE A 81 -1.31 -5.64 3.67
C ILE A 81 -2.53 -5.98 4.53
N PHE A 82 -3.62 -5.25 4.37
CA PHE A 82 -4.88 -5.54 5.05
C PHE A 82 -5.50 -6.87 4.61
N ILE A 83 -5.50 -7.17 3.30
CA ILE A 83 -5.93 -8.47 2.76
C ILE A 83 -5.09 -9.60 3.39
N PHE A 84 -3.77 -9.42 3.46
CA PHE A 84 -2.89 -10.38 4.10
C PHE A 84 -3.24 -10.60 5.59
N THR A 85 -3.57 -9.52 6.30
CA THR A 85 -4.04 -9.60 7.70
C THR A 85 -5.33 -10.43 7.82
N CYS A 86 -6.27 -10.25 6.90
CA CYS A 86 -7.51 -11.02 6.86
C CYS A 86 -7.27 -12.51 6.59
N ILE A 87 -6.35 -12.82 5.67
CA ILE A 87 -6.00 -14.22 5.34
C ILE A 87 -5.33 -14.92 6.53
N LEU A 88 -4.48 -14.24 7.27
CA LEU A 88 -3.81 -14.79 8.45
C LEU A 88 -4.78 -15.04 9.62
N ASN A 89 -5.89 -14.36 9.67
CA ASN A 89 -6.87 -14.53 10.73
C ASN A 89 -7.97 -15.49 10.29
N ILE A 90 -8.02 -16.68 10.92
CA ILE A 90 -8.96 -17.76 10.60
C ILE A 90 -10.42 -17.28 10.68
N GLU A 91 -10.76 -16.40 11.63
CA GLU A 91 -12.11 -15.88 11.81
C GLU A 91 -12.52 -14.88 10.72
N LEU A 92 -11.55 -14.22 10.10
CA LEU A 92 -11.74 -13.24 9.03
C LEU A 92 -11.52 -13.83 7.63
N ASN A 93 -11.12 -15.09 7.54
CA ASN A 93 -10.88 -15.79 6.28
C ASN A 93 -12.23 -16.16 5.61
N ASP A 94 -13.04 -15.13 5.36
CA ASP A 94 -14.27 -15.21 4.58
C ASP A 94 -13.92 -14.97 3.11
N SER A 95 -13.97 -16.03 2.32
CA SER A 95 -13.56 -16.02 0.91
C SER A 95 -14.25 -14.92 0.10
N ASP A 96 -15.53 -14.63 0.40
CA ASP A 96 -16.30 -13.63 -0.35
C ASP A 96 -15.81 -12.21 -0.04
N LYS A 97 -15.49 -11.94 1.23
CA LYS A 97 -14.93 -10.64 1.65
C LYS A 97 -13.52 -10.43 1.11
N ILE A 98 -12.68 -11.46 1.18
CA ILE A 98 -11.33 -11.41 0.62
C ILE A 98 -11.39 -11.18 -0.89
N LEU A 99 -12.26 -11.89 -1.61
CA LEU A 99 -12.46 -11.71 -3.05
C LEU A 99 -12.87 -10.27 -3.37
N LEU A 100 -13.79 -9.69 -2.61
CA LEU A 100 -14.22 -8.30 -2.80
C LEU A 100 -13.06 -7.31 -2.61
N LEU A 101 -12.22 -7.52 -1.60
CA LEU A 101 -11.04 -6.66 -1.35
C LEU A 101 -9.99 -6.80 -2.46
N VAL A 102 -9.77 -8.02 -2.96
CA VAL A 102 -8.89 -8.27 -4.10
C VAL A 102 -9.41 -7.59 -5.37
N LEU A 103 -10.71 -7.71 -5.65
CA LEU A 103 -11.33 -7.01 -6.78
C LEU A 103 -11.18 -5.48 -6.64
N LEU A 104 -11.33 -4.94 -5.44
CA LEU A 104 -11.10 -3.52 -5.18
C LEU A 104 -9.65 -3.12 -5.45
N SER A 105 -8.67 -3.93 -5.04
CA SER A 105 -7.25 -3.70 -5.33
C SER A 105 -6.97 -3.69 -6.83
N LEU A 106 -7.55 -4.64 -7.59
CA LEU A 106 -7.42 -4.70 -9.05
C LEU A 106 -8.11 -3.51 -9.76
N LEU A 107 -9.25 -3.04 -9.24
CA LEU A 107 -9.90 -1.84 -9.79
C LEU A 107 -9.03 -0.59 -9.60
N LEU A 108 -8.41 -0.45 -8.44
CA LEU A 108 -7.49 0.66 -8.17
C LEU A 108 -6.27 0.64 -9.08
N ASP A 109 -5.76 -0.55 -9.46
CA ASP A 109 -4.71 -0.73 -10.46
C ASP A 109 -5.10 -0.15 -11.83
N GLY A 110 -6.30 -0.47 -12.29
CA GLY A 110 -6.82 0.12 -13.52
C GLY A 110 -6.93 1.64 -13.46
N VAL A 111 -7.28 2.18 -12.29
CA VAL A 111 -7.43 3.63 -12.07
C VAL A 111 -6.08 4.34 -12.07
N ASP A 112 -5.05 3.84 -11.36
CA ASP A 112 -3.75 4.50 -11.32
C ASP A 112 -3.04 4.46 -12.68
N GLY A 113 -3.12 3.33 -13.41
CA GLY A 113 -2.63 3.23 -14.77
C GLY A 113 -3.34 4.16 -15.76
N TYR A 114 -4.66 4.35 -15.61
CA TYR A 114 -5.41 5.32 -16.41
C TYR A 114 -4.98 6.76 -16.09
N LEU A 115 -4.92 7.12 -14.81
CA LEU A 115 -4.55 8.46 -14.35
C LEU A 115 -3.11 8.82 -14.71
N SER A 116 -2.19 7.87 -14.63
CA SER A 116 -0.79 8.05 -15.01
C SER A 116 -0.66 8.50 -16.46
N ARG A 117 -1.43 7.89 -17.37
CA ARG A 117 -1.47 8.27 -18.79
C ARG A 117 -2.22 9.58 -19.02
N TYR A 118 -3.38 9.75 -18.39
CA TYR A 118 -4.22 10.93 -18.57
C TYR A 118 -3.55 12.22 -18.09
N LEU A 119 -2.85 12.14 -16.93
CA LEU A 119 -2.15 13.29 -16.35
C LEU A 119 -0.72 13.48 -16.88
N ASN A 120 -0.24 12.59 -17.77
CA ASN A 120 1.15 12.56 -18.23
C ASN A 120 2.16 12.56 -17.06
N GLN A 121 1.84 11.83 -15.99
CA GLN A 121 2.65 11.72 -14.75
C GLN A 121 3.33 10.37 -14.60
N SER A 122 3.55 9.65 -15.69
CA SER A 122 4.27 8.38 -15.68
C SER A 122 5.74 8.62 -15.31
N THR A 123 6.23 7.92 -14.28
CA THR A 123 7.63 7.95 -13.86
C THR A 123 8.17 6.53 -13.82
N GLU A 124 9.49 6.38 -13.99
CA GLU A 124 10.13 5.07 -13.87
C GLU A 124 9.96 4.50 -12.44
N PHE A 125 10.04 5.36 -11.42
CA PHE A 125 9.75 4.97 -10.05
C PHE A 125 8.32 4.44 -9.91
N GLY A 126 7.32 5.15 -10.44
CA GLY A 126 5.92 4.74 -10.38
C GLY A 126 5.70 3.39 -11.04
N ARG A 127 6.31 3.15 -12.20
CA ARG A 127 6.23 1.87 -12.91
C ARG A 127 6.80 0.70 -12.09
N VAL A 128 7.97 0.89 -11.48
CA VAL A 128 8.59 -0.15 -10.64
C VAL A 128 7.78 -0.36 -9.36
N PHE A 129 7.32 0.71 -8.73
CA PHE A 129 6.52 0.64 -7.52
C PHE A 129 5.20 -0.11 -7.74
N ASP A 130 4.51 0.17 -8.83
CA ASP A 130 3.28 -0.51 -9.22
C ASP A 130 3.52 -2.01 -9.45
N GLN A 131 4.56 -2.36 -10.19
CA GLN A 131 4.96 -3.76 -10.41
C GLN A 131 5.25 -4.51 -9.10
N GLU A 132 5.90 -3.86 -8.12
CA GLU A 132 6.18 -4.48 -6.83
C GLU A 132 4.92 -4.67 -5.97
N VAL A 133 3.96 -3.76 -6.06
CA VAL A 133 2.65 -3.89 -5.38
C VAL A 133 1.84 -5.03 -5.99
N ASP A 134 1.90 -5.23 -7.31
CA ASP A 134 1.27 -6.35 -7.99
C ASP A 134 1.92 -7.68 -7.59
N ASN A 135 3.24 -7.76 -7.59
CA ASN A 135 3.99 -8.94 -7.15
C ASN A 135 3.63 -9.31 -5.71
N PHE A 136 3.46 -8.31 -4.85
CA PHE A 136 3.05 -8.54 -3.46
C PHE A 136 1.63 -9.10 -3.36
N LEU A 137 0.67 -8.60 -4.16
CA LEU A 137 -0.68 -9.17 -4.21
C LEU A 137 -0.66 -10.64 -4.68
N ILE A 138 0.11 -10.95 -5.73
CA ILE A 138 0.28 -12.33 -6.23
C ILE A 138 0.87 -13.22 -5.15
N PHE A 139 1.87 -12.74 -4.41
CA PHE A 139 2.45 -13.48 -3.28
C PHE A 139 1.40 -13.80 -2.22
N ILE A 140 0.60 -12.82 -1.82
CA ILE A 140 -0.47 -12.98 -0.81
C ILE A 140 -1.48 -14.03 -1.27
N LEU A 141 -1.95 -13.95 -2.52
CA LEU A 141 -2.93 -14.90 -3.06
C LEU A 141 -2.35 -16.32 -3.17
N THR A 142 -1.08 -16.43 -3.57
CA THR A 142 -0.41 -17.74 -3.61
C THR A 142 -0.25 -18.33 -2.21
N PHE A 143 0.10 -17.49 -1.22
CA PHE A 143 0.21 -17.91 0.17
C PHE A 143 -1.12 -18.41 0.73
N SER A 144 -2.24 -17.81 0.33
CA SER A 144 -3.59 -18.22 0.78
C SER A 144 -4.04 -19.60 0.27
N LEU A 145 -3.32 -20.18 -0.71
CA LEU A 145 -3.61 -21.51 -1.27
C LEU A 145 -2.89 -22.65 -0.53
N ILE A 146 -1.98 -22.34 0.37
CA ILE A 146 -1.19 -23.30 1.16
C ILE A 146 -1.86 -23.56 2.49
#